data_14c1521f46966d98af1e7dbe2debbd6b
#
_entry.id   14c1521f46966d98af1e7dbe2debbd6b
#
_cell.length_a   1.000
_cell.length_b   1.000
_cell.length_c   1.000
_cell.angle_alpha   90.00
_cell.angle_beta   90.00
_cell.angle_gamma   90.00
#
_symmetry.space_group_name_H-M   'P 1'
#
loop_
_entity.id
_entity.type
_entity.pdbx_description
1 polymer ?
#
loop_
_entity_poly.entity_id
_entity_poly.type
_entity_poly.pdbx_seq_one_letter_code
_entity_poly.pdbx_strand_id
1 'polypeptide(L)'
;MSVRRETEVEATPEEVWEALSTEEGRERWLDEPGREVVVEVADAPHRLVWWWWAGDAPATRVEFLVVPAPAGTRVVVTESSPAVPMARLAAAFAPAYA
;
A
#
# COMPACT_ATOMS: atom_id res chain seq x y z
N MET A 1 -3.53 4.26 19.01
CA MET A 1 -2.24 3.60 18.83
C MET A 1 -2.07 3.16 17.38
N SER A 2 -0.89 3.37 16.81
CA SER A 2 -0.61 3.04 15.41
C SER A 2 0.29 1.83 15.30
N VAL A 3 0.09 1.07 14.23
CA VAL A 3 0.97 -0.06 13.89
C VAL A 3 1.75 0.32 12.64
N ARG A 4 3.06 0.16 12.69
CA ARG A 4 3.95 0.43 11.57
C ARG A 4 4.54 -0.88 11.07
N ARG A 5 4.41 -1.12 9.77
CA ARG A 5 5.00 -2.29 9.14
C ARG A 5 5.73 -1.85 7.88
N GLU A 6 6.71 -2.62 7.44
CA GLU A 6 7.44 -2.28 6.22
C GLU A 6 7.85 -3.52 5.44
N THR A 7 8.02 -3.33 4.14
CA THR A 7 8.54 -4.38 3.25
C THR A 7 9.40 -3.74 2.16
N GLU A 8 10.36 -4.49 1.63
CA GLU A 8 11.15 -4.06 0.48
C GLU A 8 10.75 -4.89 -0.74
N VAL A 9 10.69 -4.23 -1.89
CA VAL A 9 10.31 -4.87 -3.14
C VAL A 9 11.31 -4.51 -4.25
N GLU A 10 11.48 -5.42 -5.21
CA GLU A 10 12.37 -5.22 -6.35
C GLU A 10 11.63 -4.50 -7.47
N ALA A 11 11.27 -3.24 -7.22
CA ALA A 11 10.58 -2.40 -8.16
C ALA A 11 10.97 -0.94 -7.89
N THR A 12 10.82 -0.09 -8.89
CA THR A 12 11.11 1.34 -8.73
C THR A 12 10.03 2.01 -7.85
N PRO A 13 10.35 3.15 -7.22
CA PRO A 13 9.33 3.91 -6.51
C PRO A 13 8.11 4.25 -7.37
N GLU A 14 8.30 4.53 -8.65
CA GLU A 14 7.21 4.85 -9.58
C GLU A 14 6.30 3.65 -9.81
N GLU A 15 6.88 2.46 -9.96
CA GLU A 15 6.10 1.23 -10.12
C GLU A 15 5.29 0.91 -8.87
N VAL A 16 5.90 1.09 -7.70
CA VAL A 16 5.23 0.90 -6.42
C VAL A 16 4.11 1.93 -6.25
N TRP A 17 4.40 3.18 -6.58
CA TRP A 17 3.40 4.26 -6.51
C TRP A 17 2.17 3.93 -7.34
N GLU A 18 2.37 3.45 -8.57
CA GLU A 18 1.26 3.08 -9.44
C GLU A 18 0.38 1.98 -8.80
N ALA A 19 1.01 0.98 -8.20
CA ALA A 19 0.29 -0.11 -7.55
C ALA A 19 -0.51 0.35 -6.33
N LEU A 20 -0.08 1.41 -5.67
CA LEU A 20 -0.76 1.94 -4.47
C LEU A 20 -1.80 2.99 -4.81
N SER A 21 -1.51 3.86 -5.77
CA SER A 21 -2.28 5.07 -5.99
C SER A 21 -3.40 4.93 -7.01
N THR A 22 -3.38 3.90 -7.86
CA THR A 22 -4.42 3.71 -8.85
C THR A 22 -5.36 2.57 -8.45
N GLU A 23 -6.61 2.67 -8.87
CA GLU A 23 -7.58 1.61 -8.63
C GLU A 23 -7.13 0.30 -9.29
N GLU A 24 -6.68 0.36 -10.53
CA GLU A 24 -6.17 -0.81 -11.26
C GLU A 24 -4.97 -1.43 -10.55
N GLY A 25 -4.05 -0.60 -10.06
CA GLY A 25 -2.89 -1.07 -9.33
C GLY A 25 -3.28 -1.78 -8.04
N ARG A 26 -4.22 -1.19 -7.29
CA ARG A 26 -4.70 -1.79 -6.04
C ARG A 26 -5.39 -3.12 -6.27
N GLU A 27 -6.12 -3.29 -7.36
CA GLU A 27 -6.79 -4.54 -7.68
C GLU A 27 -5.84 -5.73 -7.80
N ARG A 28 -4.59 -5.49 -8.17
CA ARG A 28 -3.61 -6.55 -8.33
C ARG A 28 -3.15 -7.18 -7.02
N TRP A 29 -3.25 -6.48 -5.91
CA TRP A 29 -2.71 -6.98 -4.64
C TRP A 29 -3.65 -6.85 -3.45
N LEU A 30 -4.56 -5.90 -3.47
CA LEU A 30 -5.33 -5.56 -2.27
C LEU A 30 -6.37 -6.62 -1.89
N ASP A 31 -7.05 -7.19 -2.85
CA ASP A 31 -8.07 -8.24 -2.64
C ASP A 31 -9.06 -7.96 -1.49
N GLU A 32 -9.58 -6.75 -1.48
CA GLU A 32 -10.54 -6.29 -0.47
C GLU A 32 -11.75 -5.67 -1.17
N PRO A 33 -12.56 -6.49 -1.89
CA PRO A 33 -13.60 -5.95 -2.77
C PRO A 33 -14.72 -5.21 -2.03
N GLY A 34 -14.90 -5.47 -0.75
CA GLY A 34 -15.93 -4.81 0.05
C GLY A 34 -15.50 -3.50 0.68
N ARG A 35 -14.26 -3.06 0.47
CA ARG A 35 -13.76 -1.83 1.07
C ARG A 35 -13.85 -0.66 0.11
N GLU A 36 -14.21 0.50 0.66
CA GLU A 36 -14.12 1.77 -0.05
C GLU A 36 -12.85 2.49 0.37
N VAL A 37 -12.26 3.22 -0.57
CA VAL A 37 -11.00 3.94 -0.35
C VAL A 37 -11.19 5.39 -0.77
N VAL A 38 -10.85 6.32 0.11
CA VAL A 38 -10.84 7.76 -0.18
C VAL A 38 -9.44 8.29 0.09
N VAL A 39 -8.79 8.80 -0.96
CA VAL A 39 -7.43 9.33 -0.85
C VAL A 39 -7.47 10.71 -0.22
N GLU A 40 -6.70 10.91 0.84
CA GLU A 40 -6.54 12.20 1.51
C GLU A 40 -5.33 12.96 0.99
N VAL A 41 -4.19 12.26 0.83
CA VAL A 41 -2.93 12.85 0.38
C VAL A 41 -2.34 11.96 -0.72
N ALA A 42 -1.94 12.57 -1.82
CA ALA A 42 -1.23 11.88 -2.90
C ALA A 42 -0.04 12.74 -3.33
N ASP A 43 1.07 12.58 -2.64
CA ASP A 43 2.32 13.27 -2.92
C ASP A 43 3.27 12.30 -3.63
N ALA A 44 3.10 12.18 -4.93
CA ALA A 44 3.79 11.21 -5.77
C ALA A 44 5.29 11.51 -5.87
N PRO A 45 6.11 10.48 -5.87
CA PRO A 45 5.84 9.07 -5.60
C PRO A 45 6.13 8.68 -4.15
N HIS A 46 6.11 9.61 -3.22
CA HIS A 46 6.66 9.46 -1.87
C HIS A 46 5.65 9.11 -0.79
N ARG A 47 4.47 9.74 -0.80
CA ARG A 47 3.55 9.61 0.31
C ARG A 47 2.12 9.54 -0.15
N LEU A 48 1.40 8.51 0.30
CA LEU A 48 -0.01 8.31 0.02
C LEU A 48 -0.73 8.09 1.34
N VAL A 49 -1.82 8.81 1.55
CA VAL A 49 -2.65 8.62 2.73
C VAL A 49 -4.07 8.39 2.25
N TRP A 50 -4.69 7.32 2.72
CA TRP A 50 -6.10 7.10 2.44
C TRP A 50 -6.87 6.74 3.69
N TRP A 51 -8.18 6.91 3.60
CA TRP A 51 -9.14 6.38 4.55
C TRP A 51 -9.87 5.26 3.86
N TRP A 52 -10.12 4.19 4.57
CA TRP A 52 -10.92 3.12 4.02
C TRP A 52 -11.82 2.49 5.08
N TRP A 53 -12.87 1.80 4.61
CA TRP A 53 -13.83 1.14 5.47
C TRP A 53 -14.54 0.05 4.70
N ALA A 54 -15.18 -0.90 5.42
CA ALA A 54 -16.00 -1.96 4.86
C ALA A 54 -17.38 -1.87 5.52
N GLY A 55 -18.44 -1.82 4.70
CA GLY A 55 -19.82 -1.74 5.20
C GLY A 55 -20.02 -0.55 6.13
N ASP A 56 -20.54 -0.82 7.33
CA ASP A 56 -20.81 0.20 8.33
C ASP A 56 -19.69 0.40 9.34
N ALA A 57 -18.54 -0.25 9.14
CA ALA A 57 -17.41 -0.10 10.03
C ALA A 57 -16.85 1.33 9.96
N PRO A 58 -16.27 1.84 11.06
CA PRO A 58 -15.63 3.16 11.03
C PRO A 58 -14.45 3.17 10.07
N ALA A 59 -14.28 4.30 9.39
CA ALA A 59 -13.13 4.50 8.51
C ALA A 59 -11.83 4.52 9.33
N THR A 60 -10.78 3.92 8.79
CA THR A 60 -9.44 3.96 9.38
C THR A 60 -8.47 4.60 8.39
N ARG A 61 -7.47 5.26 8.94
CA ARG A 61 -6.48 5.99 8.16
C ARG A 61 -5.24 5.14 7.94
N VAL A 62 -4.75 5.12 6.71
CA VAL A 62 -3.55 4.36 6.32
C VAL A 62 -2.58 5.31 5.63
N GLU A 63 -1.35 5.34 6.09
CA GLU A 63 -0.28 6.09 5.45
C GLU A 63 0.72 5.13 4.81
N PHE A 64 1.08 5.40 3.55
CA PHE A 64 2.13 4.70 2.84
C PHE A 64 3.27 5.67 2.57
N LEU A 65 4.48 5.30 2.97
CA LEU A 65 5.69 6.00 2.56
C LEU A 65 6.44 5.11 1.58
N VAL A 66 6.82 5.69 0.45
CA VAL A 66 7.54 5.00 -0.63
C VAL A 66 8.95 5.54 -0.64
N VAL A 67 9.92 4.73 -0.22
CA VAL A 67 11.29 5.16 0.02
C VAL A 67 12.26 4.35 -0.84
N PRO A 68 13.15 4.98 -1.61
CA PRO A 68 14.18 4.24 -2.34
C PRO A 68 15.01 3.40 -1.38
N ALA A 69 15.37 2.19 -1.82
CA ALA A 69 16.15 1.25 -1.03
C ALA A 69 17.17 0.54 -1.92
N PRO A 70 18.23 -0.06 -1.37
CA PRO A 70 19.25 -0.71 -2.20
C PRO A 70 18.73 -1.77 -3.16
N ALA A 71 17.71 -2.52 -2.77
CA ALA A 71 17.14 -3.56 -3.63
C ALA A 71 15.98 -3.05 -4.50
N GLY A 72 15.61 -1.78 -4.37
CA GLY A 72 14.50 -1.20 -5.13
C GLY A 72 13.74 -0.16 -4.32
N THR A 73 12.70 -0.58 -3.60
CA THR A 73 11.84 0.34 -2.85
C THR A 73 11.43 -0.28 -1.52
N ARG A 74 11.43 0.53 -0.48
CA ARG A 74 10.86 0.18 0.82
C ARG A 74 9.50 0.85 0.93
N VAL A 75 8.50 0.09 1.31
CA VAL A 75 7.15 0.60 1.56
C VAL A 75 6.91 0.54 3.07
N VAL A 76 6.64 1.68 3.67
CA VAL A 76 6.36 1.79 5.10
C VAL A 76 4.88 2.10 5.27
N VAL A 77 4.17 1.25 5.99
CA VAL A 77 2.73 1.38 6.18
C VAL A 77 2.44 1.64 7.65
N THR A 78 1.72 2.74 7.92
CA THR A 78 1.27 3.08 9.27
C THR A 78 -0.25 3.11 9.28
N GLU A 79 -0.86 2.33 10.17
CA GLU A 79 -2.31 2.22 10.28
C GLU A 79 -2.73 2.02 11.73
N SER A 80 -4.00 2.31 12.04
CA SER A 80 -4.53 2.17 13.40
C SER A 80 -4.64 0.70 13.83
N SER A 81 -4.91 -0.20 12.88
CA SER A 81 -4.86 -1.65 13.13
C SER A 81 -4.43 -2.35 11.84
N PRO A 82 -3.66 -3.46 11.94
CA PRO A 82 -3.10 -4.11 10.76
C PRO A 82 -4.19 -4.71 9.86
N ALA A 83 -4.39 -4.10 8.70
CA ALA A 83 -5.37 -4.55 7.73
C ALA A 83 -4.79 -4.61 6.32
N VAL A 84 -3.76 -3.81 6.00
CA VAL A 84 -3.10 -3.86 4.69
C VAL A 84 -2.42 -5.21 4.52
N PRO A 85 -2.72 -5.97 3.44
CA PRO A 85 -2.11 -7.28 3.22
C PRO A 85 -0.68 -7.15 2.69
N MET A 86 0.26 -6.94 3.61
CA MET A 86 1.67 -6.71 3.28
C MET A 86 2.30 -7.83 2.45
N ALA A 87 1.96 -9.07 2.74
CA ALA A 87 2.49 -10.21 1.98
C ALA A 87 1.99 -10.20 0.53
N ARG A 88 0.75 -9.80 0.30
CA ARG A 88 0.19 -9.69 -1.04
C ARG A 88 0.83 -8.53 -1.80
N LEU A 89 1.07 -7.42 -1.12
CA LEU A 89 1.76 -6.28 -1.71
C LEU A 89 3.17 -6.68 -2.16
N ALA A 90 3.92 -7.33 -1.28
CA ALA A 90 5.25 -7.81 -1.61
C ALA A 90 5.23 -8.82 -2.77
N ALA A 91 4.26 -9.72 -2.76
CA ALA A 91 4.13 -10.73 -3.81
C ALA A 91 3.81 -10.13 -5.19
N ALA A 92 3.16 -8.98 -5.24
CA ALA A 92 2.85 -8.29 -6.49
C ALA A 92 4.11 -7.87 -7.25
N PHE A 93 5.23 -7.73 -6.56
CA PHE A 93 6.53 -7.32 -7.15
C PHE A 93 7.56 -8.44 -7.09
N ALA A 94 7.18 -9.65 -6.70
CA ALA A 94 8.10 -10.77 -6.64
C ALA A 94 8.55 -11.14 -8.06
N PRO A 95 9.81 -11.58 -8.23
CA PRO A 95 10.26 -12.07 -9.53
C PRO A 95 9.37 -13.21 -10.05
N ALA A 96 9.08 -13.18 -11.35
CA ALA A 96 8.17 -14.15 -11.97
C ALA A 96 8.89 -15.45 -12.36
N TYR A 97 9.74 -15.96 -11.51
CA TYR A 97 10.42 -17.24 -11.72
C TYR A 97 10.36 -18.09 -10.47
N ALA A 98 10.39 -19.34 -10.67
CA ALA A 98 10.39 -20.30 -9.58
C ALA A 98 11.80 -20.48 -9.03
#